data_29453b0244f43fee134edc5895d8a91f
#
_entry.id   29453b0244f43fee134edc5895d8a91f
#
_cell.length_a   1.000
_cell.length_b   1.000
_cell.length_c   1.000
_cell.angle_alpha   90.00
_cell.angle_beta   90.00
_cell.angle_gamma   90.00
#
_symmetry.space_group_name_H-M   'P 1'
#
loop_
_entity.id
_entity.type
_entity.pdbx_description
1 polymer ?
#
loop_
_entity_poly.entity_id
_entity_poly.type
_entity_poly.pdbx_seq_one_letter_code
_entity_poly.pdbx_strand_id
1 'polypeptide(L)'
;MTKLLVSVRSLDEAQLAFAAGVDVIDLKEPNLGTLGAVSVTEIAQVVRAFKDKALISATIGDIHGDLAVIGTAIEATASTGADIVKLGFFEPDLAARHVQGLKSLAREHHLVAVLFADRPPDLNVVDLLADAGFYGVMLDTVDKGAGSLLDHFSPERLRDFSGKARAANLGHGLAGSLKINKIKELLEFAPDYLGFRGAACAGSQRGGDLDPAALAELRRQIPRGEAVAEIPHWQAEFALA
;
A
#
# COMPACT_ATOMS: atom_id res chain seq x y z
N MET A 1 -14.33 -2.23 7.17
CA MET A 1 -14.80 -2.15 5.76
C MET A 1 -13.61 -1.85 4.87
N THR A 2 -13.49 -2.51 3.72
CA THR A 2 -12.33 -2.36 2.81
C THR A 2 -12.27 -0.96 2.20
N LYS A 3 -11.11 -0.33 2.24
CA LYS A 3 -10.83 1.00 1.67
C LYS A 3 -10.31 0.91 0.24
N LEU A 4 -10.62 1.90 -0.59
CA LEU A 4 -10.07 2.06 -1.93
C LEU A 4 -8.77 2.85 -1.87
N LEU A 5 -7.65 2.22 -2.28
CA LEU A 5 -6.36 2.86 -2.47
C LEU A 5 -6.08 3.01 -3.97
N VAL A 6 -5.70 4.20 -4.40
CA VAL A 6 -5.27 4.46 -5.79
C VAL A 6 -3.89 5.08 -5.81
N SER A 7 -2.97 4.48 -6.59
CA SER A 7 -1.65 5.06 -6.81
C SER A 7 -1.71 6.22 -7.80
N VAL A 8 -1.06 7.33 -7.44
CA VAL A 8 -1.01 8.59 -8.19
C VAL A 8 0.44 9.06 -8.35
N ARG A 9 0.75 9.82 -9.41
CA ARG A 9 2.10 10.32 -9.72
C ARG A 9 2.29 11.80 -9.41
N SER A 10 1.20 12.56 -9.33
CA SER A 10 1.24 14.03 -9.26
C SER A 10 0.09 14.58 -8.44
N LEU A 11 0.18 15.88 -8.14
CA LEU A 11 -0.91 16.63 -7.50
C LEU A 11 -2.20 16.59 -8.32
N ASP A 12 -2.13 16.69 -9.65
CA ASP A 12 -3.31 16.66 -10.52
C ASP A 12 -4.01 15.29 -10.44
N GLU A 13 -3.26 14.19 -10.48
CA GLU A 13 -3.82 12.85 -10.29
C GLU A 13 -4.39 12.68 -8.87
N ALA A 14 -3.74 13.24 -7.85
CA ALA A 14 -4.24 13.21 -6.48
C ALA A 14 -5.59 13.97 -6.35
N GLN A 15 -5.76 15.08 -7.07
CA GLN A 15 -7.03 15.81 -7.14
C GLN A 15 -8.14 14.98 -7.76
N LEU A 16 -7.85 14.27 -8.87
CA LEU A 16 -8.80 13.36 -9.51
C LEU A 16 -9.20 12.21 -8.58
N ALA A 17 -8.22 11.57 -7.94
CA ALA A 17 -8.46 10.50 -6.97
C ALA A 17 -9.30 10.97 -5.79
N PHE A 18 -9.00 12.14 -5.23
CA PHE A 18 -9.77 12.73 -4.14
C PHE A 18 -11.21 13.06 -4.55
N ALA A 19 -11.40 13.67 -5.72
CA ALA A 19 -12.72 14.00 -6.25
C ALA A 19 -13.58 12.75 -6.49
N ALA A 20 -12.95 11.63 -6.91
CA ALA A 20 -13.61 10.33 -7.05
C ALA A 20 -13.89 9.64 -5.71
N GLY A 21 -13.46 10.24 -4.60
CA GLY A 21 -13.70 9.72 -3.26
C GLY A 21 -12.80 8.55 -2.86
N VAL A 22 -11.60 8.45 -3.40
CA VAL A 22 -10.59 7.47 -2.97
C VAL A 22 -10.27 7.67 -1.48
N ASP A 23 -10.10 6.57 -0.74
CA ASP A 23 -9.87 6.61 0.71
C ASP A 23 -8.39 6.80 1.06
N VAL A 24 -7.48 6.23 0.24
CA VAL A 24 -6.02 6.37 0.39
C VAL A 24 -5.41 6.82 -0.93
N ILE A 25 -4.80 7.98 -0.94
CA ILE A 25 -4.02 8.52 -2.06
C ILE A 25 -2.60 8.02 -1.92
N ASP A 26 -2.14 7.16 -2.85
CA ASP A 26 -0.87 6.47 -2.76
C ASP A 26 0.14 7.04 -3.78
N LEU A 27 1.13 7.77 -3.29
CA LEU A 27 2.15 8.38 -4.15
C LEU A 27 3.16 7.34 -4.63
N LYS A 28 3.11 7.06 -5.93
CA LYS A 28 3.94 6.05 -6.59
C LYS A 28 4.13 6.37 -8.07
N GLU A 29 5.40 6.35 -8.56
CA GLU A 29 5.74 6.54 -9.97
C GLU A 29 5.94 5.19 -10.69
N PRO A 30 4.94 4.70 -11.44
CA PRO A 30 4.99 3.37 -12.05
C PRO A 30 6.05 3.22 -13.15
N ASN A 31 6.59 4.32 -13.69
CA ASN A 31 7.64 4.28 -14.72
C ASN A 31 9.05 4.12 -14.11
N LEU A 32 9.18 4.32 -12.78
CA LEU A 32 10.44 4.17 -12.05
C LEU A 32 10.55 2.83 -11.29
N GLY A 33 9.62 1.91 -11.52
CA GLY A 33 9.67 0.58 -10.92
C GLY A 33 8.35 0.08 -10.36
N THR A 34 8.43 -0.98 -9.57
CA THR A 34 7.26 -1.58 -8.91
C THR A 34 6.68 -0.67 -7.85
N LEU A 35 7.56 -0.12 -7.01
CA LEU A 35 7.27 0.87 -5.97
C LEU A 35 8.02 2.19 -6.23
N GLY A 36 8.21 2.57 -7.50
CA GLY A 36 8.98 3.75 -7.86
C GLY A 36 8.58 4.97 -7.04
N ALA A 37 9.56 5.69 -6.48
CA ALA A 37 9.30 6.84 -5.62
C ALA A 37 8.93 8.08 -6.44
N VAL A 38 7.95 8.82 -5.96
CA VAL A 38 7.70 10.21 -6.36
C VAL A 38 8.68 11.10 -5.59
N SER A 39 9.02 12.26 -6.13
CA SER A 39 9.94 13.17 -5.45
C SER A 39 9.40 13.67 -4.10
N VAL A 40 10.27 13.85 -3.10
CA VAL A 40 9.89 14.40 -1.77
C VAL A 40 9.14 15.74 -1.89
N THR A 41 9.50 16.55 -2.88
CA THR A 41 8.83 17.83 -3.13
C THR A 41 7.38 17.63 -3.57
N GLU A 42 7.11 16.71 -4.47
CA GLU A 42 5.75 16.37 -4.91
C GLU A 42 4.94 15.73 -3.79
N ILE A 43 5.55 14.80 -3.01
CA ILE A 43 4.89 14.21 -1.84
C ILE A 43 4.44 15.33 -0.90
N ALA A 44 5.34 16.26 -0.54
CA ALA A 44 5.02 17.39 0.34
C ALA A 44 3.95 18.34 -0.24
N GLN A 45 3.86 18.49 -1.56
CA GLN A 45 2.79 19.27 -2.20
C GLN A 45 1.43 18.58 -2.04
N VAL A 46 1.36 17.27 -2.29
CA VAL A 46 0.12 16.50 -2.14
C VAL A 46 -0.30 16.45 -0.67
N VAL A 47 0.62 16.20 0.25
CA VAL A 47 0.35 16.24 1.69
C VAL A 47 -0.28 17.58 2.09
N ARG A 48 0.30 18.72 1.71
CA ARG A 48 -0.25 20.04 2.02
C ARG A 48 -1.66 20.26 1.47
N ALA A 49 -1.95 19.74 0.28
CA ALA A 49 -3.26 19.91 -0.36
C ALA A 49 -4.36 19.08 0.30
N PHE A 50 -4.01 17.89 0.81
CA PHE A 50 -4.98 16.90 1.28
C PHE A 50 -4.85 16.53 2.76
N LYS A 51 -3.93 17.15 3.53
CA LYS A 51 -3.82 16.95 4.98
C LYS A 51 -5.20 17.08 5.63
N ASP A 52 -5.50 16.17 6.53
CA ASP A 52 -6.79 16.09 7.25
C ASP A 52 -8.03 15.84 6.37
N LYS A 53 -7.86 15.60 5.06
CA LYS A 53 -8.95 15.32 4.12
C LYS A 53 -8.92 13.91 3.55
N ALA A 54 -7.73 13.34 3.37
CA ALA A 54 -7.51 11.99 2.86
C ALA A 54 -6.25 11.39 3.48
N LEU A 55 -6.19 10.07 3.60
CA LEU A 55 -4.98 9.37 4.02
C LEU A 55 -3.97 9.37 2.85
N ILE A 56 -2.73 9.76 3.14
CA ILE A 56 -1.66 9.83 2.15
C ILE A 56 -0.62 8.76 2.45
N SER A 57 -0.40 7.85 1.52
CA SER A 57 0.74 6.92 1.55
C SER A 57 1.75 7.25 0.45
N ALA A 58 3.01 6.94 0.68
CA ALA A 58 4.05 7.11 -0.33
C ALA A 58 5.05 5.94 -0.30
N THR A 59 5.55 5.57 -1.49
CA THR A 59 6.58 4.53 -1.65
C THR A 59 7.97 5.16 -1.64
N ILE A 60 8.95 4.44 -1.08
CA ILE A 60 10.35 4.90 -1.02
C ILE A 60 11.19 4.54 -2.26
N GLY A 61 10.62 3.83 -3.23
CA GLY A 61 11.34 3.32 -4.40
C GLY A 61 11.69 1.83 -4.31
N ASP A 62 12.21 1.30 -5.42
CA ASP A 62 12.69 -0.08 -5.51
C ASP A 62 14.12 -0.15 -4.96
N ILE A 63 14.27 -0.09 -3.62
CA ILE A 63 15.57 -0.12 -2.94
C ILE A 63 15.87 -1.54 -2.48
N HIS A 64 17.06 -2.05 -2.82
CA HIS A 64 17.51 -3.40 -2.53
C HIS A 64 18.64 -3.40 -1.49
N GLY A 65 18.59 -4.33 -0.56
CA GLY A 65 19.68 -4.82 0.28
C GLY A 65 20.26 -3.88 1.34
N ASP A 66 20.43 -2.58 1.09
CA ASP A 66 21.14 -1.66 2.00
C ASP A 66 20.16 -0.98 2.97
N LEU A 67 20.20 -1.42 4.23
CA LEU A 67 19.38 -0.88 5.32
C LEU A 67 19.61 0.61 5.59
N ALA A 68 20.82 1.13 5.37
CA ALA A 68 21.10 2.54 5.61
C ALA A 68 20.45 3.41 4.51
N VAL A 69 20.48 2.94 3.27
CA VAL A 69 19.78 3.60 2.15
C VAL A 69 18.26 3.54 2.34
N ILE A 70 17.74 2.36 2.73
CA ILE A 70 16.31 2.18 3.05
C ILE A 70 15.89 3.13 4.17
N GLY A 71 16.65 3.19 5.27
CA GLY A 71 16.38 4.07 6.40
C GLY A 71 16.36 5.55 6.00
N THR A 72 17.36 6.00 5.22
CA THR A 72 17.40 7.38 4.71
C THR A 72 16.18 7.72 3.86
N ALA A 73 15.75 6.80 3.01
CA ALA A 73 14.57 7.00 2.16
C ALA A 73 13.25 7.01 2.98
N ILE A 74 13.14 6.19 4.01
CA ILE A 74 12.01 6.22 4.96
C ILE A 74 11.92 7.59 5.63
N GLU A 75 13.02 8.08 6.21
CA GLU A 75 13.09 9.38 6.90
C GLU A 75 12.74 10.54 5.95
N ALA A 76 13.31 10.53 4.74
CA ALA A 76 13.03 11.55 3.74
C ALA A 76 11.54 11.58 3.35
N THR A 77 10.91 10.41 3.21
CA THR A 77 9.48 10.29 2.88
C THR A 77 8.61 10.69 4.06
N ALA A 78 8.90 10.21 5.26
CA ALA A 78 8.16 10.53 6.48
C ALA A 78 8.21 12.03 6.81
N SER A 79 9.36 12.68 6.60
CA SER A 79 9.54 14.14 6.83
C SER A 79 8.65 15.02 5.96
N THR A 80 8.07 14.49 4.89
CA THR A 80 7.06 15.21 4.08
C THR A 80 5.72 15.37 4.78
N GLY A 81 5.47 14.59 5.84
CA GLY A 81 4.20 14.50 6.53
C GLY A 81 3.23 13.48 5.90
N ALA A 82 3.71 12.58 5.04
CA ALA A 82 2.90 11.44 4.58
C ALA A 82 2.49 10.56 5.78
N ASP A 83 1.22 10.14 5.80
CA ASP A 83 0.66 9.37 6.93
C ASP A 83 1.26 7.95 6.99
N ILE A 84 1.60 7.38 5.84
CA ILE A 84 2.10 6.00 5.69
C ILE A 84 3.28 5.98 4.73
N VAL A 85 4.36 5.31 5.12
CA VAL A 85 5.53 5.03 4.27
C VAL A 85 5.53 3.57 3.88
N LYS A 86 5.60 3.28 2.57
CA LYS A 86 5.60 1.91 2.03
C LYS A 86 6.96 1.53 1.49
N LEU A 87 7.41 0.32 1.82
CA LEU A 87 8.70 -0.23 1.38
C LEU A 87 8.57 -1.67 0.92
N GLY A 88 9.32 -2.03 -0.14
CA GLY A 88 9.30 -3.36 -0.73
C GLY A 88 10.30 -4.32 -0.08
N PHE A 89 9.86 -5.54 0.18
CA PHE A 89 10.72 -6.65 0.57
C PHE A 89 11.00 -7.51 -0.67
N PHE A 90 11.94 -7.04 -1.51
CA PHE A 90 12.25 -7.63 -2.81
C PHE A 90 13.03 -8.94 -2.72
N GLU A 91 13.75 -9.14 -1.61
CA GLU A 91 14.53 -10.34 -1.33
C GLU A 91 13.89 -11.10 -0.15
N PRO A 92 13.08 -12.14 -0.42
CA PRO A 92 12.40 -12.90 0.65
C PRO A 92 13.36 -13.46 1.71
N ASP A 93 14.55 -13.90 1.29
CA ASP A 93 15.58 -14.47 2.19
C ASP A 93 16.18 -13.44 3.16
N LEU A 94 16.10 -12.14 2.83
CA LEU A 94 16.57 -11.04 3.68
C LEU A 94 15.46 -10.41 4.52
N ALA A 95 14.19 -10.83 4.34
CA ALA A 95 13.05 -10.18 4.96
C ALA A 95 13.18 -10.09 6.49
N ALA A 96 13.51 -11.18 7.17
CA ALA A 96 13.66 -11.19 8.63
C ALA A 96 14.78 -10.22 9.11
N ARG A 97 15.91 -10.14 8.37
CA ARG A 97 17.01 -9.22 8.68
C ARG A 97 16.58 -7.76 8.47
N HIS A 98 15.85 -7.47 7.38
CA HIS A 98 15.35 -6.14 7.10
C HIS A 98 14.34 -5.69 8.17
N VAL A 99 13.39 -6.54 8.54
CA VAL A 99 12.43 -6.25 9.61
C VAL A 99 13.15 -5.89 10.92
N GLN A 100 14.14 -6.71 11.32
CA GLN A 100 14.90 -6.44 12.54
C GLN A 100 15.69 -5.12 12.48
N GLY A 101 16.30 -4.82 11.33
CA GLY A 101 17.08 -3.59 11.14
C GLY A 101 16.22 -2.31 11.07
N LEU A 102 14.93 -2.44 10.73
CA LEU A 102 13.99 -1.32 10.61
C LEU A 102 13.10 -1.13 11.85
N LYS A 103 13.30 -1.92 12.91
CA LYS A 103 12.45 -1.92 14.10
C LYS A 103 12.32 -0.55 14.78
N SER A 104 13.38 0.25 14.83
CA SER A 104 13.32 1.62 15.39
C SER A 104 12.40 2.49 14.55
N LEU A 105 12.64 2.53 13.23
CA LEU A 105 11.86 3.33 12.29
C LEU A 105 10.38 2.91 12.22
N ALA A 106 10.11 1.60 12.37
CA ALA A 106 8.73 1.10 12.39
C ALA A 106 7.94 1.54 13.63
N ARG A 107 8.63 1.89 14.72
CA ARG A 107 8.01 2.43 15.94
C ARG A 107 7.84 3.95 15.91
N GLU A 108 8.58 4.62 15.05
CA GLU A 108 8.54 6.08 14.89
C GLU A 108 7.62 6.51 13.75
N HIS A 109 7.44 5.65 12.75
CA HIS A 109 6.69 5.93 11.54
C HIS A 109 5.72 4.79 11.19
N HIS A 110 4.59 5.11 10.58
CA HIS A 110 3.65 4.11 10.07
C HIS A 110 4.22 3.42 8.82
N LEU A 111 5.00 2.37 9.01
CA LEU A 111 5.60 1.60 7.93
C LEU A 111 4.68 0.47 7.46
N VAL A 112 4.47 0.37 6.15
CA VAL A 112 3.79 -0.76 5.50
C VAL A 112 4.80 -1.56 4.68
N ALA A 113 4.95 -2.83 5.03
CA ALA A 113 5.78 -3.77 4.29
C ALA A 113 5.04 -4.28 3.05
N VAL A 114 5.63 -4.15 1.86
CA VAL A 114 5.09 -4.71 0.62
C VAL A 114 5.83 -6.01 0.30
N LEU A 115 5.10 -7.13 0.35
CA LEU A 115 5.56 -8.46 -0.03
C LEU A 115 5.08 -8.78 -1.45
N PHE A 116 5.83 -9.56 -2.19
CA PHE A 116 5.54 -9.80 -3.60
C PHE A 116 5.08 -11.23 -3.85
N ALA A 117 3.88 -11.37 -4.41
CA ALA A 117 3.23 -12.66 -4.64
C ALA A 117 3.94 -13.52 -5.71
N ASP A 118 4.53 -12.87 -6.72
CA ASP A 118 5.35 -13.50 -7.77
C ASP A 118 6.78 -13.84 -7.32
N ARG A 119 7.15 -13.47 -6.09
CA ARG A 119 8.33 -13.91 -5.34
C ARG A 119 7.87 -14.42 -3.98
N PRO A 120 7.29 -15.65 -3.91
CA PRO A 120 6.46 -16.05 -2.77
C PRO A 120 7.18 -15.89 -1.43
N PRO A 121 6.72 -14.97 -0.55
CA PRO A 121 7.33 -14.77 0.75
C PRO A 121 6.99 -15.95 1.69
N ASP A 122 7.85 -16.17 2.67
CA ASP A 122 7.47 -16.92 3.87
C ASP A 122 6.52 -16.04 4.70
N LEU A 123 5.27 -16.49 4.87
CA LEU A 123 4.26 -15.71 5.60
C LEU A 123 4.52 -15.61 7.11
N ASN A 124 5.52 -16.31 7.67
CA ASN A 124 5.97 -16.11 9.05
C ASN A 124 6.60 -14.72 9.24
N VAL A 125 7.00 -14.04 8.16
CA VAL A 125 7.44 -12.64 8.22
C VAL A 125 6.37 -11.70 8.78
N VAL A 126 5.08 -12.05 8.66
CA VAL A 126 3.97 -11.24 9.18
C VAL A 126 4.07 -11.07 10.71
N ASP A 127 4.37 -12.16 11.42
CA ASP A 127 4.54 -12.12 12.88
C ASP A 127 5.76 -11.25 13.25
N LEU A 128 6.86 -11.36 12.48
CA LEU A 128 8.05 -10.53 12.69
C LEU A 128 7.79 -9.04 12.46
N LEU A 129 6.97 -8.69 11.46
CA LEU A 129 6.56 -7.32 11.18
C LEU A 129 5.77 -6.73 12.36
N ALA A 130 4.83 -7.48 12.92
CA ALA A 130 4.06 -7.06 14.08
C ALA A 130 4.97 -6.84 15.31
N ASP A 131 5.85 -7.78 15.62
CA ASP A 131 6.80 -7.69 16.73
C ASP A 131 7.77 -6.50 16.59
N ALA A 132 8.08 -6.11 15.36
CA ALA A 132 8.92 -4.96 15.06
C ALA A 132 8.17 -3.62 15.16
N GLY A 133 6.83 -3.63 15.17
CA GLY A 133 6.00 -2.42 15.24
C GLY A 133 5.62 -1.85 13.88
N PHE A 134 5.64 -2.66 12.82
CA PHE A 134 5.09 -2.22 11.54
C PHE A 134 3.60 -1.93 11.65
N TYR A 135 3.16 -0.93 10.91
CA TYR A 135 1.75 -0.50 10.84
C TYR A 135 0.89 -1.46 10.01
N GLY A 136 1.47 -2.07 9.00
CA GLY A 136 0.74 -2.97 8.13
C GLY A 136 1.61 -3.76 7.16
N VAL A 137 0.96 -4.63 6.42
CA VAL A 137 1.56 -5.48 5.40
C VAL A 137 0.69 -5.52 4.15
N MET A 138 1.29 -5.60 2.97
CA MET A 138 0.58 -5.58 1.69
C MET A 138 1.15 -6.64 0.76
N LEU A 139 0.29 -7.32 -0.01
CA LEU A 139 0.69 -8.11 -1.17
C LEU A 139 0.59 -7.27 -2.44
N ASP A 140 1.64 -7.31 -3.27
CA ASP A 140 1.69 -6.75 -4.62
C ASP A 140 2.38 -7.79 -5.55
N THR A 141 2.67 -7.46 -6.80
CA THR A 141 3.51 -8.22 -7.73
C THR A 141 4.67 -7.36 -8.23
N VAL A 142 5.85 -7.94 -8.46
CA VAL A 142 7.00 -7.25 -9.07
C VAL A 142 6.77 -7.13 -10.57
N ASP A 143 6.60 -8.27 -11.25
CA ASP A 143 6.36 -8.30 -12.69
C ASP A 143 4.89 -8.08 -13.01
N LYS A 144 4.60 -6.87 -13.50
CA LYS A 144 3.22 -6.48 -13.86
C LYS A 144 2.70 -7.15 -15.14
N GLY A 145 3.60 -7.76 -15.92
CA GLY A 145 3.28 -8.52 -17.13
C GLY A 145 3.02 -10.02 -16.87
N ALA A 146 3.52 -10.54 -15.76
CA ALA A 146 3.44 -11.97 -15.44
C ALA A 146 2.10 -12.42 -14.81
N GLY A 147 1.11 -11.54 -14.72
CA GLY A 147 -0.20 -11.83 -14.15
C GLY A 147 -0.58 -10.91 -12.99
N SER A 148 -1.73 -11.21 -12.39
CA SER A 148 -2.25 -10.52 -11.21
C SER A 148 -1.90 -11.27 -9.93
N LEU A 149 -2.18 -10.66 -8.78
CA LEU A 149 -2.07 -11.32 -7.48
C LEU A 149 -2.74 -12.70 -7.46
N LEU A 150 -3.93 -12.84 -8.07
CA LEU A 150 -4.71 -14.08 -8.08
C LEU A 150 -4.10 -15.19 -8.97
N ASP A 151 -3.17 -14.83 -9.85
CA ASP A 151 -2.44 -15.80 -10.67
C ASP A 151 -1.24 -16.39 -9.90
N HIS A 152 -0.74 -15.71 -8.86
CA HIS A 152 0.43 -16.10 -8.08
C HIS A 152 0.10 -16.64 -6.68
N PHE A 153 -1.01 -16.18 -6.09
CA PHE A 153 -1.46 -16.61 -4.77
C PHE A 153 -2.80 -17.32 -4.87
N SER A 154 -2.83 -18.59 -4.44
CA SER A 154 -4.09 -19.33 -4.36
C SER A 154 -5.03 -18.72 -3.31
N PRO A 155 -6.36 -18.98 -3.41
CA PRO A 155 -7.31 -18.52 -2.41
C PRO A 155 -6.96 -18.97 -0.98
N GLU A 156 -6.38 -20.16 -0.81
CA GLU A 156 -5.95 -20.68 0.50
C GLU A 156 -4.80 -19.83 1.06
N ARG A 157 -3.80 -19.50 0.25
CA ARG A 157 -2.68 -18.64 0.66
C ARG A 157 -3.12 -17.21 0.97
N LEU A 158 -4.11 -16.69 0.22
CA LEU A 158 -4.69 -15.37 0.53
C LEU A 158 -5.44 -15.37 1.86
N ARG A 159 -6.20 -16.45 2.17
CA ARG A 159 -6.85 -16.60 3.48
C ARG A 159 -5.83 -16.71 4.61
N ASP A 160 -4.74 -17.46 4.41
CA ASP A 160 -3.65 -17.59 5.39
C ASP A 160 -2.98 -16.24 5.64
N PHE A 161 -2.58 -15.52 4.59
CA PHE A 161 -2.01 -14.16 4.69
C PHE A 161 -2.93 -13.21 5.46
N SER A 162 -4.19 -13.10 5.03
CA SER A 162 -5.16 -12.20 5.67
C SER A 162 -5.48 -12.63 7.11
N GLY A 163 -5.50 -13.94 7.37
CA GLY A 163 -5.70 -14.49 8.71
C GLY A 163 -4.55 -14.15 9.65
N LYS A 164 -3.29 -14.34 9.21
CA LYS A 164 -2.08 -13.98 9.96
C LYS A 164 -2.02 -12.47 10.24
N ALA A 165 -2.23 -11.64 9.22
CA ALA A 165 -2.19 -10.19 9.39
C ALA A 165 -3.22 -9.70 10.43
N ARG A 166 -4.45 -10.21 10.38
CA ARG A 166 -5.49 -9.89 11.38
C ARG A 166 -5.14 -10.40 12.77
N ALA A 167 -4.63 -11.64 12.88
CA ALA A 167 -4.23 -12.21 14.18
C ALA A 167 -3.07 -11.42 14.81
N ALA A 168 -2.18 -10.87 13.98
CA ALA A 168 -1.06 -10.02 14.39
C ALA A 168 -1.44 -8.53 14.57
N ASN A 169 -2.72 -8.18 14.41
CA ASN A 169 -3.22 -6.80 14.48
C ASN A 169 -2.56 -5.82 13.49
N LEU A 170 -2.12 -6.31 12.34
CA LEU A 170 -1.57 -5.50 11.26
C LEU A 170 -2.67 -5.10 10.26
N GLY A 171 -2.68 -3.83 9.85
CA GLY A 171 -3.42 -3.42 8.67
C GLY A 171 -2.93 -4.20 7.43
N HIS A 172 -3.84 -4.75 6.61
CA HIS A 172 -3.40 -5.52 5.47
C HIS A 172 -4.10 -5.12 4.17
N GLY A 173 -3.32 -5.11 3.08
CA GLY A 173 -3.77 -4.72 1.77
C GLY A 173 -3.46 -5.73 0.67
N LEU A 174 -4.28 -5.70 -0.38
CA LEU A 174 -4.07 -6.49 -1.58
C LEU A 174 -3.93 -5.56 -2.79
N ALA A 175 -2.88 -5.77 -3.57
CA ALA A 175 -2.62 -5.12 -4.86
C ALA A 175 -1.99 -6.13 -5.83
N GLY A 176 -1.40 -5.67 -6.93
CA GLY A 176 -0.74 -6.52 -7.92
C GLY A 176 -1.62 -6.79 -9.12
N SER A 177 -1.63 -5.86 -10.08
CA SER A 177 -2.35 -5.95 -11.35
C SER A 177 -3.83 -6.36 -11.21
N LEU A 178 -4.48 -5.90 -10.12
CA LEU A 178 -5.87 -6.23 -9.81
C LEU A 178 -6.82 -5.70 -10.90
N LYS A 179 -7.82 -6.51 -11.24
CA LYS A 179 -8.85 -6.18 -12.22
C LYS A 179 -10.18 -5.86 -11.53
N ILE A 180 -10.94 -4.91 -12.08
CA ILE A 180 -12.22 -4.46 -11.52
C ILE A 180 -13.20 -5.63 -11.34
N ASN A 181 -13.30 -6.53 -12.32
CA ASN A 181 -14.19 -7.69 -12.27
C ASN A 181 -13.80 -8.76 -11.22
N LYS A 182 -12.65 -8.60 -10.55
CA LYS A 182 -12.17 -9.47 -9.48
C LYS A 182 -12.37 -8.89 -8.08
N ILE A 183 -12.87 -7.67 -7.97
CA ILE A 183 -13.05 -6.98 -6.67
C ILE A 183 -13.92 -7.81 -5.72
N LYS A 184 -15.04 -8.35 -6.21
CA LYS A 184 -15.95 -9.15 -5.37
C LYS A 184 -15.25 -10.37 -4.75
N GLU A 185 -14.41 -11.08 -5.52
CA GLU A 185 -13.61 -12.21 -5.06
C GLU A 185 -12.57 -11.76 -4.02
N LEU A 186 -11.90 -10.61 -4.28
CA LEU A 186 -10.89 -10.06 -3.36
C LEU A 186 -11.49 -9.60 -2.02
N LEU A 187 -12.71 -9.11 -2.01
CA LEU A 187 -13.41 -8.69 -0.79
C LEU A 187 -13.73 -9.87 0.14
N GLU A 188 -13.78 -11.11 -0.36
CA GLU A 188 -13.97 -12.32 0.47
C GLU A 188 -12.82 -12.56 1.45
N PHE A 189 -11.63 -12.01 1.18
CA PHE A 189 -10.48 -12.07 2.09
C PHE A 189 -10.51 -10.98 3.17
N ALA A 190 -11.51 -10.09 3.13
CA ALA A 190 -11.71 -8.98 4.05
C ALA A 190 -10.44 -8.12 4.27
N PRO A 191 -9.76 -7.66 3.19
CA PRO A 191 -8.60 -6.77 3.34
C PRO A 191 -9.04 -5.40 3.84
N ASP A 192 -8.13 -4.69 4.55
CA ASP A 192 -8.39 -3.32 4.99
C ASP A 192 -8.39 -2.34 3.81
N TYR A 193 -7.60 -2.64 2.76
CA TYR A 193 -7.61 -1.87 1.52
C TYR A 193 -7.27 -2.71 0.28
N LEU A 194 -7.84 -2.30 -0.86
CA LEU A 194 -7.49 -2.80 -2.19
C LEU A 194 -6.79 -1.69 -2.97
N GLY A 195 -5.60 -1.99 -3.51
CA GLY A 195 -4.74 -1.05 -4.22
C GLY A 195 -4.82 -1.20 -5.74
N PHE A 196 -5.05 -0.07 -6.43
CA PHE A 196 -5.15 -0.03 -7.89
C PHE A 196 -4.25 1.06 -8.48
N ARG A 197 -3.65 0.76 -9.64
CA ARG A 197 -3.08 1.74 -10.56
C ARG A 197 -3.58 1.48 -11.97
N GLY A 198 -3.21 0.37 -12.59
CA GLY A 198 -3.58 0.08 -13.97
C GLY A 198 -5.08 0.13 -14.21
N ALA A 199 -5.87 -0.53 -13.36
CA ALA A 199 -7.34 -0.54 -13.47
C ALA A 199 -8.00 0.84 -13.24
N ALA A 200 -7.27 1.80 -12.67
CA ALA A 200 -7.71 3.19 -12.50
C ALA A 200 -7.31 4.10 -13.68
N CYS A 201 -6.54 3.59 -14.64
CA CYS A 201 -6.02 4.34 -15.79
C CYS A 201 -6.79 4.01 -17.07
N ALA A 202 -6.77 4.95 -18.02
CA ALA A 202 -7.31 4.76 -19.37
C ALA A 202 -6.69 3.53 -20.03
N GLY A 203 -7.52 2.66 -20.59
CA GLY A 203 -7.10 1.42 -21.22
C GLY A 203 -6.40 0.42 -20.29
N SER A 204 -6.54 0.58 -18.97
CA SER A 204 -5.86 -0.23 -17.94
C SER A 204 -4.32 -0.20 -18.03
N GLN A 205 -3.75 0.85 -18.59
CA GLN A 205 -2.30 1.04 -18.72
C GLN A 205 -1.72 1.74 -17.49
N ARG A 206 -0.94 1.04 -16.66
CA ARG A 206 -0.42 1.58 -15.38
C ARG A 206 0.45 2.85 -15.53
N GLY A 207 1.14 3.03 -16.66
CA GLY A 207 1.92 4.23 -16.99
C GLY A 207 1.08 5.38 -17.57
N GLY A 208 -0.19 5.13 -17.88
CA GLY A 208 -1.12 6.13 -18.41
C GLY A 208 -1.72 7.04 -17.34
N ASP A 209 -2.55 7.99 -17.79
CA ASP A 209 -3.25 8.91 -16.91
C ASP A 209 -4.47 8.23 -16.26
N LEU A 210 -4.86 8.73 -15.08
CA LEU A 210 -6.06 8.28 -14.41
C LEU A 210 -7.32 8.59 -15.26
N ASP A 211 -8.25 7.65 -15.27
CA ASP A 211 -9.54 7.78 -15.94
C ASP A 211 -10.65 8.00 -14.91
N PRO A 212 -11.34 9.16 -14.95
CA PRO A 212 -12.45 9.43 -14.04
C PRO A 212 -13.57 8.37 -14.08
N ALA A 213 -13.85 7.77 -15.25
CA ALA A 213 -14.85 6.73 -15.36
C ALA A 213 -14.40 5.43 -14.67
N ALA A 214 -13.12 5.05 -14.83
CA ALA A 214 -12.55 3.90 -14.15
C ALA A 214 -12.51 4.11 -12.61
N LEU A 215 -12.16 5.32 -12.15
CA LEU A 215 -12.20 5.68 -10.73
C LEU A 215 -13.62 5.58 -10.15
N ALA A 216 -14.63 6.08 -10.87
CA ALA A 216 -16.03 5.99 -10.45
C ALA A 216 -16.50 4.53 -10.37
N GLU A 217 -16.07 3.67 -11.31
CA GLU A 217 -16.39 2.25 -11.29
C GLU A 217 -15.72 1.53 -10.12
N LEU A 218 -14.44 1.80 -9.84
CA LEU A 218 -13.74 1.27 -8.66
C LEU A 218 -14.46 1.67 -7.38
N ARG A 219 -14.86 2.94 -7.25
CA ARG A 219 -15.59 3.44 -6.08
C ARG A 219 -16.95 2.77 -5.92
N ARG A 220 -17.65 2.49 -7.01
CA ARG A 220 -18.93 1.79 -7.00
C ARG A 220 -18.79 0.34 -6.50
N GLN A 221 -17.72 -0.34 -6.89
CA GLN A 221 -17.42 -1.72 -6.48
C GLN A 221 -16.93 -1.83 -5.03
N ILE A 222 -16.27 -0.77 -4.53
CA ILE A 222 -15.76 -0.68 -3.16
C ILE A 222 -16.44 0.53 -2.50
N PRO A 223 -17.69 0.43 -2.03
CA PRO A 223 -18.40 1.58 -1.47
C PRO A 223 -17.73 2.09 -0.20
N ARG A 224 -17.80 3.41 0.02
CA ARG A 224 -17.40 3.99 1.30
C ARG A 224 -18.26 3.41 2.41
N GLY A 225 -17.63 3.03 3.51
CA GLY A 225 -18.34 2.85 4.76
C GLY A 225 -18.98 4.16 5.20
N GLU A 226 -20.07 4.08 5.93
CA GLU A 226 -20.54 5.23 6.69
C GLU A 226 -19.35 5.77 7.48
N ALA A 227 -19.20 7.10 7.49
CA ALA A 227 -18.07 7.76 8.14
C ALA A 227 -18.16 7.52 9.66
N VAL A 228 -17.67 6.39 10.09
CA VAL A 228 -17.26 6.20 11.46
C VAL A 228 -15.90 6.85 11.53
N ALA A 229 -15.83 7.96 12.26
CA ALA A 229 -14.57 8.61 12.63
C ALA A 229 -13.83 7.74 13.66
N GLU A 230 -13.72 6.44 13.39
CA GLU A 230 -12.92 5.53 14.18
C GLU A 230 -11.60 5.34 13.44
N ILE A 231 -10.55 5.82 14.09
CA ILE A 231 -9.19 5.34 13.88
C ILE A 231 -9.30 3.81 13.86
N PRO A 232 -8.89 3.11 12.78
CA PRO A 232 -8.92 1.65 12.77
C PRO A 232 -8.30 1.11 14.05
N HIS A 233 -8.83 0.01 14.60
CA HIS A 233 -8.40 -0.56 15.90
C HIS A 233 -6.88 -0.73 16.03
N TRP A 234 -6.18 -0.95 14.94
CA TRP A 234 -4.72 -0.98 14.81
C TRP A 234 -4.06 0.43 14.86
N GLN A 235 -4.82 1.55 14.86
CA GLN A 235 -4.34 2.92 15.09
C GLN A 235 -4.52 3.39 16.53
N ALA A 236 -5.41 2.75 17.30
CA ALA A 236 -5.82 3.27 18.61
C ALA A 236 -4.74 3.18 19.70
N GLU A 237 -3.75 2.31 19.56
CA GLU A 237 -2.71 2.12 20.59
C GLU A 237 -1.57 3.13 20.51
N PHE A 238 -1.39 3.85 19.41
CA PHE A 238 -0.31 4.84 19.23
C PHE A 238 -0.69 6.28 19.60
N ALA A 239 -1.96 6.55 19.92
CA ALA A 239 -2.44 7.89 20.29
C ALA A 239 -2.21 8.25 21.77
N LEU A 240 -1.62 7.36 22.57
CA LEU A 240 -1.44 7.51 24.02
C LEU A 240 0.04 7.40 24.49
N ALA A 241 1.02 7.57 23.62
CA ALA A 241 2.43 7.60 24.00
C ALA A 241 3.05 8.97 23.77
#